data_710a406382343aa94bfb84b422bfafcd
#
_entry.id   710a406382343aa94bfb84b422bfafcd
#
_cell.length_a   1.000
_cell.length_b   1.000
_cell.length_c   1.000
_cell.angle_alpha   90.00
_cell.angle_beta   90.00
_cell.angle_gamma   90.00
#
_symmetry.space_group_name_H-M   'P 1'
#
loop_
_entity.id
_entity.type
_entity.pdbx_description
1 polymer ?
#
loop_
_entity_poly.entity_id
_entity_poly.type
_entity_poly.pdbx_seq_one_letter_code
_entity_poly.pdbx_strand_id
1 'polypeptide(L)'
;MTENRTVLILGAGIGGIALATRLRRLLPRAHRIALVDQEAAHVFAPSLLWLMTGDRTADQISRPLNALAGRGIEVVHGAVERIDPHAKAAWIDGRELRADHLVIALGAALVPERIPGLSQAGHNFYSLTGASTLRDARLAVSRGRIVVLIAAMPFKCPAAPNEAAMLLEYDCRKRGVREGVQIDLYTPEPGPMPVAGPQVSQALRQMIEAKGIGYHPEHAVTAVDPARRRIRFANGAETDFALLAYVPPHGAPKVVQEAGLCGESGWVPVDRETMQTRFPGVYALGDVAGITLSSIGRPLPKAGALAHNEAEVLAYNIAREITGRGASRRFAGEGACFIETGDGRAGFGSGNFYGEPAPQIRLRSPSVLLHWGKIAYEKYWLWRQF
;
A
#
# COMPACT_ATOMS: atom_id res chain seq x y z
N MET A 1 31.15 -25.79 9.11
CA MET A 1 30.32 -24.71 9.74
C MET A 1 29.94 -23.75 8.64
N THR A 2 28.65 -23.51 8.41
CA THR A 2 28.22 -22.51 7.43
C THR A 2 28.62 -21.13 7.95
N GLU A 3 29.27 -20.34 7.10
CA GLU A 3 29.67 -18.96 7.39
C GLU A 3 28.44 -18.11 7.76
N ASN A 4 28.58 -17.21 8.75
CA ASN A 4 27.47 -16.34 9.17
C ASN A 4 27.09 -15.39 8.05
N ARG A 5 25.84 -15.38 7.64
CA ARG A 5 25.32 -14.54 6.56
C ARG A 5 24.46 -13.40 7.10
N THR A 6 24.46 -12.30 6.38
CA THR A 6 23.68 -11.09 6.67
C THR A 6 22.61 -10.88 5.61
N VAL A 7 21.35 -10.73 6.04
CA VAL A 7 20.24 -10.25 5.20
C VAL A 7 19.91 -8.84 5.64
N LEU A 8 20.04 -7.87 4.73
CA LEU A 8 19.71 -6.46 4.94
C LEU A 8 18.40 -6.14 4.23
N ILE A 9 17.40 -5.69 4.99
CA ILE A 9 16.06 -5.38 4.49
C ILE A 9 15.84 -3.88 4.66
N LEU A 10 15.64 -3.17 3.55
CA LEU A 10 15.38 -1.73 3.53
C LEU A 10 13.88 -1.48 3.46
N GLY A 11 13.31 -0.95 4.54
CA GLY A 11 11.88 -0.66 4.72
C GLY A 11 11.15 -1.64 5.63
N ALA A 12 10.53 -1.14 6.70
CA ALA A 12 9.72 -1.88 7.67
C ALA A 12 8.21 -1.73 7.41
N GLY A 13 7.83 -1.70 6.14
CA GLY A 13 6.44 -1.86 5.70
C GLY A 13 5.94 -3.30 5.88
N ILE A 14 4.74 -3.60 5.37
CA ILE A 14 4.13 -4.94 5.49
C ILE A 14 5.07 -6.02 4.94
N GLY A 15 5.66 -5.81 3.76
CA GLY A 15 6.56 -6.78 3.14
C GLY A 15 7.86 -6.99 3.91
N GLY A 16 8.53 -5.90 4.32
CA GLY A 16 9.81 -5.98 5.05
C GLY A 16 9.67 -6.66 6.41
N ILE A 17 8.63 -6.34 7.19
CA ILE A 17 8.36 -7.00 8.48
C ILE A 17 7.99 -8.47 8.30
N ALA A 18 7.13 -8.80 7.31
CA ALA A 18 6.77 -10.18 7.02
C ALA A 18 8.01 -11.00 6.65
N LEU A 19 8.89 -10.45 5.80
CA LEU A 19 10.15 -11.08 5.41
C LEU A 19 11.07 -11.29 6.62
N ALA A 20 11.34 -10.23 7.40
CA ALA A 20 12.24 -10.28 8.55
C ALA A 20 11.79 -11.32 9.58
N THR A 21 10.50 -11.31 9.94
CA THR A 21 9.94 -12.22 10.92
C THR A 21 9.87 -13.66 10.41
N ARG A 22 9.63 -13.87 9.11
CA ARG A 22 9.67 -15.20 8.50
C ARG A 22 11.10 -15.74 8.44
N LEU A 23 12.06 -14.95 8.01
CA LEU A 23 13.48 -15.33 7.98
C LEU A 23 13.99 -15.70 9.38
N ARG A 24 13.60 -14.94 10.42
CA ARG A 24 14.04 -15.24 11.78
C ARG A 24 13.55 -16.59 12.29
N ARG A 25 12.43 -17.08 11.78
CA ARG A 25 11.92 -18.44 12.10
C ARG A 25 12.59 -19.54 11.29
N LEU A 26 13.12 -19.21 10.10
CA LEU A 26 13.74 -20.18 9.20
C LEU A 26 15.25 -20.31 9.41
N LEU A 27 15.91 -19.24 9.85
CA LEU A 27 17.35 -19.18 9.96
C LEU A 27 17.83 -19.35 11.42
N PRO A 28 18.95 -20.04 11.66
CA PRO A 28 19.65 -20.02 12.94
C PRO A 28 20.01 -18.60 13.38
N ARG A 29 20.07 -18.36 14.71
CA ARG A 29 20.39 -17.05 15.28
C ARG A 29 21.79 -16.52 14.92
N ALA A 30 22.69 -17.37 14.45
CA ALA A 30 24.00 -16.98 13.96
C ALA A 30 23.96 -16.10 12.71
N HIS A 31 22.88 -16.20 11.90
CA HIS A 31 22.70 -15.32 10.75
C HIS A 31 22.06 -14.01 11.17
N ARG A 32 22.61 -12.90 10.69
CA ARG A 32 22.13 -11.54 10.97
C ARG A 32 20.95 -11.19 10.07
N ILE A 33 19.88 -10.64 10.64
CA ILE A 33 18.76 -10.03 9.92
C ILE A 33 18.68 -8.59 10.39
N ALA A 34 19.01 -7.63 9.52
CA ALA A 34 18.95 -6.20 9.78
C ALA A 34 17.77 -5.60 9.02
N LEU A 35 16.86 -4.93 9.71
CA LEU A 35 15.69 -4.24 9.17
C LEU A 35 15.88 -2.73 9.39
N VAL A 36 15.89 -1.97 8.29
CA VAL A 36 16.12 -0.53 8.30
C VAL A 36 14.82 0.20 8.02
N ASP A 37 14.50 1.22 8.81
CA ASP A 37 13.43 2.18 8.50
C ASP A 37 13.72 3.54 9.12
N GLN A 38 13.28 4.60 8.46
CA GLN A 38 13.36 5.96 8.98
C GLN A 38 12.31 6.24 10.06
N GLU A 39 11.22 5.48 10.08
CA GLU A 39 10.15 5.61 11.06
C GLU A 39 10.45 4.74 12.29
N ALA A 40 10.16 5.24 13.48
CA ALA A 40 10.33 4.49 14.73
C ALA A 40 9.22 3.46 14.96
N ALA A 41 8.10 3.57 14.25
CA ALA A 41 6.93 2.71 14.38
C ALA A 41 6.39 2.24 13.04
N HIS A 42 6.00 0.97 12.98
CA HIS A 42 5.18 0.46 11.89
C HIS A 42 3.74 0.91 12.04
N VAL A 43 3.13 1.35 10.94
CA VAL A 43 1.69 1.64 10.84
C VAL A 43 1.03 0.57 9.99
N PHE A 44 -0.02 -0.06 10.52
CA PHE A 44 -0.83 -1.00 9.75
C PHE A 44 -1.72 -0.24 8.77
N ALA A 45 -1.19 0.05 7.60
CA ALA A 45 -1.78 0.94 6.59
C ALA A 45 -3.24 0.64 6.21
N PRO A 46 -3.73 -0.63 6.16
CA PRO A 46 -5.15 -0.89 5.88
C PRO A 46 -6.12 -0.25 6.88
N SER A 47 -5.66 0.09 8.10
CA SER A 47 -6.48 0.73 9.13
C SER A 47 -6.44 2.26 9.11
N LEU A 48 -5.69 2.88 8.19
CA LEU A 48 -5.74 4.34 7.95
C LEU A 48 -7.15 4.81 7.56
N LEU A 49 -7.92 3.96 6.89
CA LEU A 49 -9.32 4.22 6.55
C LEU A 49 -10.22 4.34 7.80
N TRP A 50 -9.97 3.52 8.82
CA TRP A 50 -10.68 3.63 10.10
C TRP A 50 -10.14 4.77 10.97
N LEU A 51 -8.86 5.13 10.81
CA LEU A 51 -8.30 6.32 11.45
C LEU A 51 -8.96 7.60 10.91
N MET A 52 -9.12 7.73 9.59
CA MET A 52 -9.72 8.92 8.98
C MET A 52 -11.18 9.13 9.36
N THR A 53 -11.91 8.06 9.72
CA THR A 53 -13.30 8.14 10.22
C THR A 53 -13.41 8.21 11.75
N GLY A 54 -12.29 8.03 12.45
CA GLY A 54 -12.25 8.04 13.92
C GLY A 54 -12.60 6.71 14.59
N ASP A 55 -12.75 5.63 13.81
CA ASP A 55 -13.02 4.28 14.33
C ASP A 55 -11.73 3.62 14.88
N ARG A 56 -10.57 4.22 14.66
CA ARG A 56 -9.26 3.87 15.24
C ARG A 56 -8.49 5.12 15.65
N THR A 57 -7.57 4.93 16.61
CA THR A 57 -6.52 5.90 16.95
C THR A 57 -5.19 5.49 16.31
N ALA A 58 -4.23 6.41 16.21
CA ALA A 58 -2.90 6.13 15.71
C ALA A 58 -2.20 4.99 16.48
N ASP A 59 -2.30 5.00 17.81
CA ASP A 59 -1.67 3.99 18.68
C ASP A 59 -2.27 2.59 18.49
N GLN A 60 -3.57 2.51 18.22
CA GLN A 60 -4.23 1.21 17.99
C GLN A 60 -3.70 0.49 16.74
N ILE A 61 -3.29 1.24 15.73
CA ILE A 61 -2.85 0.72 14.43
C ILE A 61 -1.33 0.75 14.24
N SER A 62 -0.58 1.21 15.25
CA SER A 62 0.89 1.30 15.20
C SER A 62 1.55 0.36 16.20
N ARG A 63 2.79 -0.02 15.89
CA ARG A 63 3.67 -0.79 16.80
C ARG A 63 5.10 -0.26 16.69
N PRO A 64 5.81 -0.09 17.80
CA PRO A 64 7.20 0.35 17.80
C PRO A 64 8.10 -0.72 17.16
N LEU A 65 8.94 -0.33 16.20
CA LEU A 65 9.82 -1.27 15.47
C LEU A 65 10.85 -1.93 16.39
N ASN A 66 11.31 -1.25 17.44
CA ASN A 66 12.28 -1.80 18.39
C ASN A 66 11.77 -3.07 19.11
N ALA A 67 10.45 -3.31 19.17
CA ALA A 67 9.89 -4.55 19.70
C ALA A 67 10.38 -5.81 18.93
N LEU A 68 10.76 -5.66 17.66
CA LEU A 68 11.31 -6.74 16.84
C LEU A 68 12.69 -7.20 17.30
N ALA A 69 13.43 -6.39 18.06
CA ALA A 69 14.71 -6.79 18.65
C ALA A 69 14.56 -8.01 19.59
N GLY A 70 13.48 -8.07 20.37
CA GLY A 70 13.15 -9.21 21.20
C GLY A 70 12.96 -10.53 20.44
N ARG A 71 12.66 -10.43 19.15
CA ARG A 71 12.54 -11.58 18.23
C ARG A 71 13.88 -11.96 17.57
N GLY A 72 14.97 -11.21 17.82
CA GLY A 72 16.29 -11.44 17.22
C GLY A 72 16.41 -10.86 15.81
N ILE A 73 15.70 -9.78 15.52
CA ILE A 73 15.83 -8.95 14.33
C ILE A 73 16.51 -7.65 14.77
N GLU A 74 17.62 -7.29 14.13
CA GLU A 74 18.28 -6.03 14.38
C GLU A 74 17.51 -4.92 13.68
N VAL A 75 16.99 -3.97 14.44
CA VAL A 75 16.31 -2.79 13.89
C VAL A 75 17.29 -1.63 13.83
N VAL A 76 17.51 -1.11 12.63
CA VAL A 76 18.33 0.06 12.37
C VAL A 76 17.40 1.22 12.03
N HIS A 77 17.29 2.18 12.94
CA HIS A 77 16.53 3.40 12.71
C HIS A 77 17.40 4.41 11.95
N GLY A 78 16.88 4.92 10.83
CA GLY A 78 17.55 5.90 10.00
C GLY A 78 17.07 5.88 8.56
N ALA A 79 17.30 6.98 7.85
CA ALA A 79 16.96 7.11 6.44
C ALA A 79 18.01 6.38 5.57
N VAL A 80 17.54 5.68 4.55
CA VAL A 80 18.44 5.12 3.52
C VAL A 80 18.84 6.25 2.58
N GLU A 81 20.11 6.65 2.65
CA GLU A 81 20.68 7.77 1.88
C GLU A 81 21.23 7.35 0.52
N ARG A 82 21.76 6.12 0.42
CA ARG A 82 22.32 5.56 -0.79
C ARG A 82 22.22 4.04 -0.79
N ILE A 83 22.08 3.46 -1.98
CA ILE A 83 22.09 2.03 -2.20
C ILE A 83 23.12 1.72 -3.29
N ASP A 84 23.97 0.73 -3.06
CA ASP A 84 24.83 0.14 -4.07
C ASP A 84 24.43 -1.32 -4.29
N PRO A 85 23.71 -1.62 -5.38
CA PRO A 85 23.25 -2.97 -5.65
C PRO A 85 24.39 -3.94 -6.04
N HIS A 86 25.50 -3.44 -6.57
CA HIS A 86 26.65 -4.28 -6.92
C HIS A 86 27.40 -4.73 -5.67
N ALA A 87 27.63 -3.80 -4.73
CA ALA A 87 28.27 -4.11 -3.45
C ALA A 87 27.29 -4.75 -2.44
N LYS A 88 26.00 -4.80 -2.74
CA LYS A 88 24.92 -5.19 -1.80
C LYS A 88 25.01 -4.40 -0.49
N ALA A 89 25.15 -3.08 -0.62
CA ALA A 89 25.36 -2.15 0.48
C ALA A 89 24.34 -1.03 0.47
N ALA A 90 24.06 -0.49 1.66
CA ALA A 90 23.26 0.72 1.84
C ALA A 90 23.91 1.63 2.89
N TRP A 91 23.71 2.94 2.75
CA TRP A 91 24.18 3.95 3.71
C TRP A 91 23.00 4.48 4.47
N ILE A 92 23.11 4.44 5.81
CA ILE A 92 22.09 4.88 6.76
C ILE A 92 22.78 5.82 7.75
N ASP A 93 22.39 7.07 7.78
CA ASP A 93 23.01 8.13 8.61
C ASP A 93 24.54 8.13 8.47
N GLY A 94 25.04 8.10 7.22
CA GLY A 94 26.45 8.11 6.88
C GLY A 94 27.19 6.78 7.12
N ARG A 95 26.55 5.75 7.68
CA ARG A 95 27.16 4.44 7.97
C ARG A 95 26.85 3.43 6.87
N GLU A 96 27.88 2.78 6.35
CA GLU A 96 27.72 1.70 5.40
C GLU A 96 27.31 0.40 6.08
N LEU A 97 26.25 -0.23 5.58
CA LEU A 97 25.82 -1.59 5.91
C LEU A 97 25.94 -2.47 4.68
N ARG A 98 26.71 -3.56 4.80
CA ARG A 98 26.88 -4.58 3.75
C ARG A 98 26.15 -5.86 4.09
N ALA A 99 25.73 -6.58 3.05
CA ALA A 99 24.97 -7.82 3.22
C ALA A 99 25.37 -8.88 2.18
N ASP A 100 25.03 -10.13 2.47
CA ASP A 100 25.04 -11.22 1.49
C ASP A 100 23.79 -11.16 0.60
N HIS A 101 22.67 -10.80 1.21
CA HIS A 101 21.36 -10.59 0.54
C HIS A 101 20.82 -9.21 0.89
N LEU A 102 20.55 -8.40 -0.14
CA LEU A 102 19.97 -7.07 -0.01
C LEU A 102 18.52 -7.09 -0.51
N VAL A 103 17.58 -6.62 0.32
CA VAL A 103 16.15 -6.59 -0.05
C VAL A 103 15.62 -5.17 0.00
N ILE A 104 15.10 -4.70 -1.12
CA ILE A 104 14.46 -3.40 -1.27
C ILE A 104 12.96 -3.56 -1.00
N ALA A 105 12.51 -3.13 0.18
CA ALA A 105 11.10 -3.17 0.61
C ALA A 105 10.59 -1.76 1.00
N LEU A 106 11.16 -0.72 0.36
CA LEU A 106 10.92 0.70 0.67
C LEU A 106 9.56 1.21 0.23
N GLY A 107 8.74 0.36 -0.39
CA GLY A 107 7.39 0.70 -0.81
C GLY A 107 7.34 1.77 -1.90
N ALA A 108 6.28 2.60 -1.88
CA ALA A 108 6.08 3.69 -2.82
C ALA A 108 6.10 5.03 -2.09
N ALA A 109 6.86 5.97 -2.63
CA ALA A 109 6.86 7.36 -2.20
C ALA A 109 5.55 8.05 -2.61
N LEU A 110 5.02 8.89 -1.73
CA LEU A 110 3.86 9.74 -1.98
C LEU A 110 4.38 11.10 -2.45
N VAL A 111 3.98 11.53 -3.64
CA VAL A 111 4.52 12.73 -4.31
C VAL A 111 3.39 13.71 -4.71
N PRO A 112 2.64 14.26 -3.72
CA PRO A 112 1.50 15.13 -3.99
C PRO A 112 1.89 16.40 -4.73
N GLU A 113 3.14 16.85 -4.64
CA GLU A 113 3.68 18.02 -5.33
C GLU A 113 3.70 17.91 -6.85
N ARG A 114 3.56 16.70 -7.41
CA ARG A 114 3.38 16.50 -8.85
C ARG A 114 2.09 17.13 -9.41
N ILE A 115 1.11 17.35 -8.55
CA ILE A 115 -0.13 18.03 -8.91
C ILE A 115 -0.15 19.40 -8.23
N PRO A 116 -0.08 20.51 -8.97
CA PRO A 116 -0.07 21.85 -8.40
C PRO A 116 -1.26 22.08 -7.46
N GLY A 117 -1.00 22.56 -6.25
CA GLY A 117 -1.99 22.91 -5.24
C GLY A 117 -2.61 21.75 -4.45
N LEU A 118 -2.34 20.48 -4.82
CA LEU A 118 -2.99 19.32 -4.20
C LEU A 118 -2.67 19.20 -2.71
N SER A 119 -1.40 19.32 -2.33
CA SER A 119 -0.95 19.16 -0.93
C SER A 119 -1.47 20.25 0.01
N GLN A 120 -1.72 21.46 -0.53
CA GLN A 120 -2.27 22.59 0.23
C GLN A 120 -3.80 22.54 0.36
N ALA A 121 -4.47 21.86 -0.57
CA ALA A 121 -5.93 21.91 -0.71
C ALA A 121 -6.67 20.80 0.04
N GLY A 122 -6.02 19.66 0.30
CA GLY A 122 -6.71 18.48 0.79
C GLY A 122 -5.88 17.62 1.76
N HIS A 123 -6.44 16.47 2.10
CA HIS A 123 -5.89 15.53 3.07
C HIS A 123 -5.56 14.19 2.40
N ASN A 124 -4.31 13.75 2.55
CA ASN A 124 -3.82 12.48 2.05
C ASN A 124 -4.10 11.36 3.06
N PHE A 125 -5.09 10.53 2.84
CA PHE A 125 -5.42 9.41 3.75
C PHE A 125 -4.53 8.15 3.58
N TYR A 126 -3.46 8.25 2.79
CA TYR A 126 -2.44 7.20 2.62
C TYR A 126 -1.24 7.35 3.57
N SER A 127 -1.25 8.35 4.45
CA SER A 127 -0.26 8.55 5.51
C SER A 127 -0.95 8.71 6.86
N LEU A 128 -0.22 8.41 7.95
CA LEU A 128 -0.74 8.54 9.32
C LEU A 128 -1.17 9.98 9.62
N THR A 129 -0.31 10.94 9.29
CA THR A 129 -0.60 12.38 9.49
C THR A 129 -1.79 12.81 8.65
N GLY A 130 -1.84 12.44 7.37
CA GLY A 130 -2.92 12.84 6.48
C GLY A 130 -4.27 12.22 6.86
N ALA A 131 -4.31 10.95 7.27
CA ALA A 131 -5.53 10.33 7.79
C ALA A 131 -5.99 10.96 9.11
N SER A 132 -5.05 11.35 9.99
CA SER A 132 -5.37 12.06 11.24
C SER A 132 -5.94 13.45 10.97
N THR A 133 -5.34 14.22 10.07
CA THR A 133 -5.86 15.56 9.71
C THR A 133 -7.21 15.46 8.99
N LEU A 134 -7.44 14.45 8.15
CA LEU A 134 -8.74 14.19 7.52
C LEU A 134 -9.80 13.86 8.57
N ARG A 135 -9.45 13.02 9.57
CA ARG A 135 -10.33 12.70 10.70
C ARG A 135 -10.87 13.98 11.36
N ASP A 136 -10.01 14.95 11.59
CA ASP A 136 -10.40 16.17 12.29
C ASP A 136 -11.15 17.14 11.35
N ALA A 137 -10.67 17.30 10.11
CA ALA A 137 -11.27 18.19 9.13
C ALA A 137 -12.71 17.79 8.73
N ARG A 138 -13.01 16.48 8.64
CA ARG A 138 -14.36 16.01 8.28
C ARG A 138 -15.46 16.45 9.25
N LEU A 139 -15.09 16.67 10.53
CA LEU A 139 -16.07 17.07 11.56
C LEU A 139 -16.65 18.46 11.32
N ALA A 140 -15.91 19.34 10.65
CA ALA A 140 -16.37 20.69 10.30
C ALA A 140 -17.32 20.70 9.08
N VAL A 141 -17.47 19.57 8.36
CA VAL A 141 -18.31 19.50 7.15
C VAL A 141 -19.71 19.07 7.51
N SER A 142 -20.69 19.99 7.40
CA SER A 142 -22.12 19.71 7.55
C SER A 142 -22.93 19.96 6.28
N ARG A 143 -22.32 20.60 5.27
CA ARG A 143 -22.89 20.87 3.95
C ARG A 143 -21.83 20.99 2.88
N GLY A 144 -22.24 20.88 1.62
CA GLY A 144 -21.37 21.02 0.45
C GLY A 144 -20.84 19.68 -0.05
N ARG A 145 -19.72 19.70 -0.77
CA ARG A 145 -19.22 18.51 -1.47
C ARG A 145 -17.94 17.96 -0.78
N ILE A 146 -17.96 16.68 -0.46
CA ILE A 146 -16.75 15.90 -0.14
C ILE A 146 -16.29 15.24 -1.42
N VAL A 147 -15.04 15.50 -1.81
CA VAL A 147 -14.41 14.86 -2.96
C VAL A 147 -13.39 13.85 -2.48
N VAL A 148 -13.51 12.60 -2.96
CA VAL A 148 -12.44 11.60 -2.92
C VAL A 148 -11.78 11.60 -4.30
N LEU A 149 -10.48 11.94 -4.36
CA LEU A 149 -9.74 12.13 -5.60
C LEU A 149 -8.62 11.10 -5.72
N ILE A 150 -8.59 10.35 -6.81
CA ILE A 150 -7.42 9.58 -7.23
C ILE A 150 -6.62 10.47 -8.17
N ALA A 151 -5.45 10.97 -7.70
CA ALA A 151 -4.72 11.99 -8.43
C ALA A 151 -3.90 11.43 -9.61
N ALA A 152 -3.41 10.19 -9.52
CA ALA A 152 -2.63 9.57 -10.59
C ALA A 152 -2.59 8.04 -10.46
N MET A 153 -2.16 7.40 -11.55
CA MET A 153 -1.91 5.96 -11.64
C MET A 153 -0.41 5.69 -11.87
N PRO A 154 0.14 4.54 -11.43
CA PRO A 154 -0.45 3.60 -10.49
C PRO A 154 -0.38 4.10 -9.04
N PHE A 155 -1.22 3.58 -8.17
CA PHE A 155 -1.21 3.86 -6.74
C PHE A 155 -1.35 2.55 -5.93
N LYS A 156 -0.96 2.57 -4.64
CA LYS A 156 -1.07 1.41 -3.76
C LYS A 156 -2.49 1.26 -3.19
N CYS A 157 -2.88 0.03 -2.83
CA CYS A 157 -4.20 -0.31 -2.29
C CYS A 157 -5.37 0.19 -3.15
N PRO A 158 -5.61 -0.40 -4.35
CA PRO A 158 -6.63 0.08 -5.30
C PRO A 158 -8.06 0.08 -4.76
N ALA A 159 -8.36 -0.69 -3.71
CA ALA A 159 -9.66 -0.68 -3.05
C ALA A 159 -9.87 0.57 -2.16
N ALA A 160 -8.80 1.12 -1.58
CA ALA A 160 -8.88 2.13 -0.52
C ALA A 160 -9.65 3.42 -0.88
N PRO A 161 -9.56 4.03 -2.07
CA PRO A 161 -10.36 5.22 -2.39
C PRO A 161 -11.86 4.91 -2.47
N ASN A 162 -12.23 3.71 -2.93
CA ASN A 162 -13.62 3.26 -2.97
C ASN A 162 -14.15 3.03 -1.55
N GLU A 163 -13.36 2.38 -0.69
CA GLU A 163 -13.65 2.23 0.74
C GLU A 163 -13.77 3.60 1.42
N ALA A 164 -12.84 4.53 1.13
CA ALA A 164 -12.85 5.88 1.70
C ALA A 164 -14.14 6.63 1.40
N ALA A 165 -14.62 6.59 0.16
CA ALA A 165 -15.87 7.23 -0.23
C ALA A 165 -17.08 6.64 0.54
N MET A 166 -17.16 5.31 0.63
CA MET A 166 -18.26 4.63 1.32
C MET A 166 -18.19 4.81 2.85
N LEU A 167 -17.00 4.88 3.44
CA LEU A 167 -16.83 5.14 4.86
C LEU A 167 -17.12 6.60 5.23
N LEU A 168 -16.76 7.57 4.40
CA LEU A 168 -17.12 8.98 4.57
C LEU A 168 -18.65 9.18 4.44
N GLU A 169 -19.29 8.46 3.52
CA GLU A 169 -20.76 8.45 3.40
C GLU A 169 -21.40 7.95 4.70
N TYR A 170 -20.93 6.81 5.21
CA TYR A 170 -21.43 6.25 6.47
C TYR A 170 -21.19 7.18 7.66
N ASP A 171 -20.00 7.84 7.73
CA ASP A 171 -19.72 8.85 8.75
C ASP A 171 -20.69 10.04 8.67
N CYS A 172 -20.98 10.54 7.47
CA CYS A 172 -21.98 11.62 7.30
C CYS A 172 -23.38 11.19 7.77
N ARG A 173 -23.80 9.95 7.52
CA ARG A 173 -25.08 9.42 8.06
C ARG A 173 -25.05 9.32 9.58
N LYS A 174 -23.98 8.77 10.17
CA LYS A 174 -23.80 8.68 11.62
C LYS A 174 -23.87 10.06 12.30
N ARG A 175 -23.36 11.09 11.65
CA ARG A 175 -23.38 12.47 12.16
C ARG A 175 -24.67 13.23 11.86
N GLY A 176 -25.63 12.64 11.11
CA GLY A 176 -26.88 13.28 10.74
C GLY A 176 -26.74 14.42 9.71
N VAL A 177 -25.65 14.47 8.95
CA VAL A 177 -25.35 15.55 7.99
C VAL A 177 -25.44 15.10 6.52
N ARG A 178 -25.77 13.85 6.26
CA ARG A 178 -25.71 13.25 4.92
C ARG A 178 -26.55 13.99 3.87
N GLU A 179 -27.71 14.50 4.25
CA GLU A 179 -28.61 15.24 3.35
C GLU A 179 -28.00 16.57 2.84
N GLY A 180 -27.17 17.23 3.68
CA GLY A 180 -26.49 18.47 3.31
C GLY A 180 -25.17 18.25 2.55
N VAL A 181 -24.70 17.00 2.47
CA VAL A 181 -23.35 16.67 1.94
C VAL A 181 -23.48 15.80 0.70
N GLN A 182 -22.98 16.30 -0.44
CA GLN A 182 -22.73 15.51 -1.64
C GLN A 182 -21.36 14.83 -1.52
N ILE A 183 -21.24 13.57 -1.95
CA ILE A 183 -19.97 12.83 -1.97
C ILE A 183 -19.71 12.35 -3.38
N ASP A 184 -18.53 12.67 -3.90
CA ASP A 184 -18.11 12.31 -5.26
C ASP A 184 -16.71 11.70 -5.25
N LEU A 185 -16.51 10.63 -6.04
CA LEU A 185 -15.23 10.02 -6.29
C LEU A 185 -14.80 10.29 -7.74
N TYR A 186 -13.65 10.93 -7.90
CA TYR A 186 -13.05 11.22 -9.20
C TYR A 186 -11.78 10.39 -9.42
N THR A 187 -11.65 9.80 -10.59
CA THR A 187 -10.53 8.90 -10.92
C THR A 187 -10.14 9.02 -12.40
N PRO A 188 -8.83 8.91 -12.74
CA PRO A 188 -8.40 8.78 -14.13
C PRO A 188 -8.70 7.39 -14.72
N GLU A 189 -9.08 6.40 -13.89
CA GLU A 189 -9.42 5.05 -14.35
C GLU A 189 -10.79 5.00 -15.04
N PRO A 190 -11.02 4.06 -15.99
CA PRO A 190 -12.32 3.87 -16.64
C PRO A 190 -13.37 3.26 -15.71
N GLY A 191 -12.98 2.68 -14.59
CA GLY A 191 -13.84 2.07 -13.58
C GLY A 191 -13.04 1.64 -12.35
N PRO A 192 -13.71 1.27 -11.22
CA PRO A 192 -13.01 0.87 -10.01
C PRO A 192 -12.20 -0.41 -10.22
N MET A 193 -10.92 -0.41 -9.81
CA MET A 193 -10.06 -1.61 -9.84
C MET A 193 -10.08 -2.39 -11.16
N PRO A 194 -9.81 -1.78 -12.33
CA PRO A 194 -10.02 -2.41 -13.64
C PRO A 194 -9.16 -3.67 -13.86
N VAL A 195 -8.05 -3.81 -13.14
CA VAL A 195 -7.19 -5.00 -13.17
C VAL A 195 -7.87 -6.24 -12.56
N ALA A 196 -8.85 -6.05 -11.68
CA ALA A 196 -9.62 -7.16 -11.09
C ALA A 196 -10.71 -7.72 -12.04
N GLY A 197 -10.85 -7.11 -13.21
CA GLY A 197 -11.81 -7.53 -14.25
C GLY A 197 -13.14 -6.76 -14.21
N PRO A 198 -13.90 -6.81 -15.33
CA PRO A 198 -15.09 -5.97 -15.51
C PRO A 198 -16.20 -6.30 -14.51
N GLN A 199 -16.36 -7.57 -14.12
CA GLN A 199 -17.40 -7.96 -13.17
C GLN A 199 -17.16 -7.37 -11.77
N VAL A 200 -15.91 -7.40 -11.28
CA VAL A 200 -15.53 -6.82 -10.00
C VAL A 200 -15.66 -5.30 -10.05
N SER A 201 -15.20 -4.69 -11.15
CA SER A 201 -15.29 -3.24 -11.37
C SER A 201 -16.75 -2.77 -11.35
N GLN A 202 -17.64 -3.43 -12.09
CA GLN A 202 -19.06 -3.10 -12.13
C GLN A 202 -19.74 -3.29 -10.77
N ALA A 203 -19.48 -4.41 -10.09
CA ALA A 203 -20.07 -4.67 -8.77
C ALA A 203 -19.64 -3.59 -7.74
N LEU A 204 -18.37 -3.20 -7.73
CA LEU A 204 -17.88 -2.17 -6.84
C LEU A 204 -18.48 -0.80 -7.17
N ARG A 205 -18.59 -0.45 -8.46
CA ARG A 205 -19.27 0.77 -8.89
C ARG A 205 -20.73 0.83 -8.42
N GLN A 206 -21.47 -0.26 -8.58
CA GLN A 206 -22.85 -0.36 -8.10
C GLN A 206 -22.95 -0.18 -6.57
N MET A 207 -22.01 -0.73 -5.79
CA MET A 207 -21.98 -0.52 -4.34
C MET A 207 -21.77 0.95 -3.96
N ILE A 208 -20.94 1.68 -4.70
CA ILE A 208 -20.67 3.11 -4.51
C ILE A 208 -21.91 3.93 -4.86
N GLU A 209 -22.46 3.72 -6.05
CA GLU A 209 -23.62 4.48 -6.58
C GLU A 209 -24.89 4.21 -5.74
N ALA A 210 -25.08 2.98 -5.24
CA ALA A 210 -26.21 2.64 -4.37
C ALA A 210 -26.23 3.40 -3.02
N LYS A 211 -25.09 3.99 -2.63
CA LYS A 211 -24.98 4.86 -1.45
C LYS A 211 -25.20 6.35 -1.77
N GLY A 212 -25.61 6.67 -3.00
CA GLY A 212 -25.78 8.05 -3.46
C GLY A 212 -24.43 8.78 -3.60
N ILE A 213 -23.34 8.05 -3.87
CA ILE A 213 -22.02 8.62 -4.13
C ILE A 213 -21.85 8.76 -5.65
N GLY A 214 -21.50 9.95 -6.12
CA GLY A 214 -21.18 10.19 -7.53
C GLY A 214 -19.85 9.52 -7.89
N TYR A 215 -19.82 8.69 -8.95
CA TYR A 215 -18.61 8.08 -9.46
C TYR A 215 -18.25 8.67 -10.82
N HIS A 216 -17.09 9.32 -10.91
CA HIS A 216 -16.63 10.07 -12.08
C HIS A 216 -15.34 9.48 -12.65
N PRO A 217 -15.43 8.51 -13.60
CA PRO A 217 -14.27 7.92 -14.26
C PRO A 217 -13.67 8.93 -15.28
N GLU A 218 -12.44 8.64 -15.73
CA GLU A 218 -11.74 9.39 -16.78
C GLU A 218 -11.54 10.90 -16.47
N HIS A 219 -11.41 11.21 -15.17
CA HIS A 219 -11.16 12.54 -14.65
C HIS A 219 -9.71 12.64 -14.14
N ALA A 220 -8.73 12.77 -15.04
CA ALA A 220 -7.34 13.01 -14.68
C ALA A 220 -7.17 14.46 -14.19
N VAL A 221 -6.80 14.63 -12.92
CA VAL A 221 -6.59 15.95 -12.34
C VAL A 221 -5.33 16.62 -12.90
N THR A 222 -5.43 17.92 -13.22
CA THR A 222 -4.31 18.72 -13.70
C THR A 222 -3.81 19.73 -12.67
N ALA A 223 -4.71 20.27 -11.85
CA ALA A 223 -4.37 21.22 -10.78
C ALA A 223 -5.51 21.32 -9.76
N VAL A 224 -5.18 21.78 -8.57
CA VAL A 224 -6.13 22.16 -7.54
C VAL A 224 -5.86 23.61 -7.14
N ASP A 225 -6.90 24.44 -7.05
CA ASP A 225 -6.83 25.80 -6.51
C ASP A 225 -7.27 25.78 -5.04
N PRO A 226 -6.33 25.91 -4.09
CA PRO A 226 -6.66 25.85 -2.66
C PRO A 226 -7.52 27.04 -2.20
N ALA A 227 -7.32 28.21 -2.77
CA ALA A 227 -8.03 29.43 -2.38
C ALA A 227 -9.50 29.40 -2.82
N ARG A 228 -9.76 28.87 -4.01
CA ARG A 228 -11.12 28.73 -4.55
C ARG A 228 -11.74 27.37 -4.20
N ARG A 229 -10.99 26.45 -3.61
CA ARG A 229 -11.41 25.07 -3.35
C ARG A 229 -11.95 24.39 -4.61
N ARG A 230 -11.16 24.44 -5.70
CA ARG A 230 -11.57 23.97 -7.02
C ARG A 230 -10.56 23.03 -7.63
N ILE A 231 -11.04 21.92 -8.21
CA ILE A 231 -10.25 20.94 -8.95
C ILE A 231 -10.48 21.13 -10.44
N ARG A 232 -9.41 21.06 -11.24
CA ARG A 232 -9.45 21.06 -12.70
C ARG A 232 -9.01 19.73 -13.25
N PHE A 233 -9.69 19.25 -14.27
CA PHE A 233 -9.41 17.99 -14.93
C PHE A 233 -8.96 18.18 -16.37
N ALA A 234 -8.21 17.18 -16.91
CA ALA A 234 -7.69 17.23 -18.28
C ALA A 234 -8.79 17.22 -19.35
N ASN A 235 -9.96 16.67 -19.05
CA ASN A 235 -11.14 16.68 -19.93
C ASN A 235 -11.90 18.03 -19.95
N GLY A 236 -11.37 19.06 -19.28
CA GLY A 236 -11.98 20.40 -19.19
C GLY A 236 -13.04 20.54 -18.09
N ALA A 237 -13.41 19.46 -17.39
CA ALA A 237 -14.31 19.55 -16.26
C ALA A 237 -13.66 20.24 -15.06
N GLU A 238 -14.49 20.87 -14.23
CA GLU A 238 -14.10 21.43 -12.94
C GLU A 238 -15.10 21.00 -11.84
N THR A 239 -14.64 20.94 -10.61
CA THR A 239 -15.53 20.72 -9.45
C THR A 239 -15.02 21.48 -8.23
N ASP A 240 -15.96 22.01 -7.43
CA ASP A 240 -15.68 22.62 -6.14
C ASP A 240 -15.78 21.57 -5.02
N PHE A 241 -15.12 21.82 -3.88
CA PHE A 241 -15.19 20.96 -2.72
C PHE A 241 -15.26 21.74 -1.40
N ALA A 242 -15.96 21.21 -0.41
CA ALA A 242 -15.88 21.64 0.97
C ALA A 242 -14.74 20.88 1.71
N LEU A 243 -14.53 19.60 1.33
CA LEU A 243 -13.46 18.74 1.84
C LEU A 243 -12.88 17.91 0.67
N LEU A 244 -11.54 17.88 0.59
CA LEU A 244 -10.83 17.07 -0.38
C LEU A 244 -10.03 15.98 0.36
N ALA A 245 -10.42 14.71 0.18
CA ALA A 245 -9.64 13.54 0.54
C ALA A 245 -8.98 12.98 -0.72
N TYR A 246 -7.67 12.76 -0.72
CA TYR A 246 -7.01 12.36 -1.96
C TYR A 246 -6.02 11.20 -1.81
N VAL A 247 -5.90 10.45 -2.90
CA VAL A 247 -4.80 9.52 -3.17
C VAL A 247 -3.74 10.31 -3.92
N PRO A 248 -2.53 10.53 -3.37
CA PRO A 248 -1.49 11.29 -4.06
C PRO A 248 -0.91 10.50 -5.24
N PRO A 249 -0.23 11.13 -6.18
CA PRO A 249 0.66 10.44 -7.09
C PRO A 249 1.71 9.63 -6.33
N HIS A 250 2.06 8.46 -6.87
CA HIS A 250 3.06 7.56 -6.30
C HIS A 250 4.27 7.46 -7.22
N GLY A 251 5.43 7.12 -6.64
CA GLY A 251 6.66 6.84 -7.37
C GLY A 251 7.57 5.92 -6.58
N ALA A 252 8.57 5.33 -7.22
CA ALA A 252 9.63 4.67 -6.47
C ALA A 252 10.37 5.71 -5.61
N PRO A 253 10.83 5.36 -4.41
CA PRO A 253 11.64 6.26 -3.58
C PRO A 253 12.87 6.78 -4.33
N LYS A 254 13.22 8.05 -4.11
CA LYS A 254 14.31 8.73 -4.84
C LYS A 254 15.62 7.95 -4.75
N VAL A 255 15.96 7.43 -3.57
CA VAL A 255 17.18 6.64 -3.34
C VAL A 255 17.23 5.36 -4.19
N VAL A 256 16.07 4.75 -4.49
CA VAL A 256 15.97 3.57 -5.35
C VAL A 256 16.18 3.94 -6.82
N GLN A 257 15.67 5.11 -7.25
CA GLN A 257 15.88 5.65 -8.60
C GLN A 257 17.35 6.00 -8.81
N GLU A 258 17.98 6.71 -7.86
CA GLU A 258 19.38 7.12 -7.90
C GLU A 258 20.36 5.93 -7.88
N ALA A 259 19.95 4.81 -7.26
CA ALA A 259 20.71 3.56 -7.29
C ALA A 259 20.65 2.83 -8.64
N GLY A 260 19.94 3.37 -9.64
CA GLY A 260 19.77 2.73 -10.94
C GLY A 260 18.99 1.41 -10.90
N LEU A 261 18.18 1.19 -9.84
CA LEU A 261 17.38 -0.03 -9.69
C LEU A 261 16.09 0.00 -10.52
N CYS A 262 15.58 1.18 -10.84
CA CYS A 262 14.34 1.34 -11.59
C CYS A 262 14.53 1.03 -13.09
N GLY A 263 13.51 0.45 -13.70
CA GLY A 263 13.39 0.30 -15.14
C GLY A 263 12.55 1.41 -15.78
N GLU A 264 12.18 1.24 -17.04
CA GLU A 264 11.36 2.19 -17.83
C GLU A 264 10.01 2.51 -17.20
N SER A 265 9.42 1.57 -16.47
CA SER A 265 8.16 1.78 -15.73
C SER A 265 8.28 2.74 -14.54
N GLY A 266 9.50 3.14 -14.17
CA GLY A 266 9.79 3.92 -12.96
C GLY A 266 9.80 3.10 -11.67
N TRP A 267 9.63 1.78 -11.74
CA TRP A 267 9.65 0.83 -10.62
C TRP A 267 10.80 -0.17 -10.80
N VAL A 268 11.13 -0.93 -9.74
CA VAL A 268 12.21 -1.92 -9.77
C VAL A 268 11.74 -3.18 -10.51
N PRO A 269 12.29 -3.49 -11.70
CA PRO A 269 11.97 -4.74 -12.39
C PRO A 269 12.47 -5.94 -11.58
N VAL A 270 11.61 -6.93 -11.42
CA VAL A 270 11.93 -8.19 -10.74
C VAL A 270 11.42 -9.38 -11.52
N ASP A 271 12.03 -10.52 -11.33
CA ASP A 271 11.41 -11.79 -11.69
C ASP A 271 10.13 -11.95 -10.85
N ARG A 272 9.00 -12.14 -11.53
CA ARG A 272 7.66 -12.11 -10.90
C ARG A 272 7.39 -13.26 -9.94
N GLU A 273 8.18 -14.32 -10.00
CA GLU A 273 8.00 -15.52 -9.18
C GLU A 273 8.97 -15.56 -7.98
N THR A 274 10.15 -14.91 -8.09
CA THR A 274 11.22 -14.99 -7.10
C THR A 274 11.60 -13.66 -6.48
N MET A 275 11.08 -12.54 -6.99
CA MET A 275 11.41 -11.16 -6.59
C MET A 275 12.89 -10.78 -6.82
N GLN A 276 13.65 -11.60 -7.57
CA GLN A 276 15.04 -11.33 -7.91
C GLN A 276 15.13 -10.15 -8.87
N THR A 277 16.01 -9.18 -8.59
CA THR A 277 16.36 -8.10 -9.51
C THR A 277 17.43 -8.57 -10.51
N ARG A 278 17.84 -7.71 -11.42
CA ARG A 278 18.99 -7.98 -12.32
C ARG A 278 20.33 -8.13 -11.59
N PHE A 279 20.43 -7.73 -10.33
CA PHE A 279 21.64 -7.82 -9.52
C PHE A 279 21.60 -9.08 -8.66
N PRO A 280 22.59 -10.00 -8.77
CA PRO A 280 22.62 -11.21 -7.98
C PRO A 280 22.60 -10.96 -6.46
N GLY A 281 21.69 -11.62 -5.73
CA GLY A 281 21.53 -11.44 -4.28
C GLY A 281 20.86 -10.11 -3.88
N VAL A 282 20.28 -9.38 -4.85
CA VAL A 282 19.47 -8.18 -4.61
C VAL A 282 18.04 -8.44 -5.07
N TYR A 283 17.09 -8.22 -4.18
CA TYR A 283 15.68 -8.48 -4.37
C TYR A 283 14.86 -7.20 -4.15
N ALA A 284 13.68 -7.12 -4.74
CA ALA A 284 12.72 -6.07 -4.43
C ALA A 284 11.31 -6.66 -4.31
N LEU A 285 10.54 -6.19 -3.31
CA LEU A 285 9.18 -6.68 -3.08
C LEU A 285 8.23 -5.57 -2.62
N GLY A 286 6.94 -5.82 -2.75
CA GLY A 286 5.89 -4.88 -2.41
C GLY A 286 5.78 -3.73 -3.40
N ASP A 287 5.33 -2.57 -2.93
CA ASP A 287 4.95 -1.47 -3.81
C ASP A 287 6.11 -0.89 -4.64
N VAL A 288 7.38 -1.11 -4.25
CA VAL A 288 8.55 -0.69 -5.02
C VAL A 288 8.80 -1.56 -6.25
N ALA A 289 8.33 -2.82 -6.23
CA ALA A 289 8.52 -3.76 -7.33
C ALA A 289 7.63 -3.42 -8.54
N GLY A 290 8.19 -3.59 -9.73
CA GLY A 290 7.52 -3.42 -11.02
C GLY A 290 7.29 -4.79 -11.67
N ILE A 291 6.10 -5.35 -11.49
CA ILE A 291 5.67 -6.60 -12.10
C ILE A 291 4.57 -6.30 -13.11
N THR A 292 4.72 -6.75 -14.35
CA THR A 292 3.71 -6.64 -15.40
C THR A 292 2.97 -7.98 -15.54
N LEU A 293 1.65 -7.93 -15.55
CA LEU A 293 0.77 -9.08 -15.78
C LEU A 293 0.80 -9.43 -17.27
N SER A 294 1.32 -10.60 -17.61
CA SER A 294 1.49 -11.05 -19.01
C SER A 294 0.15 -11.14 -19.75
N SER A 295 -0.90 -11.57 -19.05
CA SER A 295 -2.22 -11.77 -19.64
C SER A 295 -2.91 -10.49 -20.14
N ILE A 296 -2.63 -9.34 -19.53
CA ILE A 296 -3.34 -8.08 -19.85
C ILE A 296 -2.42 -6.86 -20.07
N GLY A 297 -1.09 -7.04 -19.98
CA GLY A 297 -0.11 -5.96 -20.16
C GLY A 297 -0.18 -4.82 -19.15
N ARG A 298 -0.82 -5.04 -17.99
CA ARG A 298 -0.99 -4.03 -16.93
C ARG A 298 -0.11 -4.37 -15.72
N PRO A 299 0.27 -3.38 -14.90
CA PRO A 299 1.03 -3.64 -13.68
C PRO A 299 0.22 -4.46 -12.68
N LEU A 300 0.90 -5.35 -11.94
CA LEU A 300 0.35 -5.99 -10.76
C LEU A 300 -0.08 -4.92 -9.75
N PRO A 301 -1.29 -5.00 -9.18
CA PRO A 301 -1.72 -4.04 -8.17
C PRO A 301 -0.76 -3.95 -6.99
N LYS A 302 -0.45 -2.74 -6.54
CA LYS A 302 0.36 -2.52 -5.36
C LYS A 302 -0.51 -2.70 -4.11
N ALA A 303 -0.33 -3.82 -3.40
CA ALA A 303 -1.16 -4.16 -2.25
C ALA A 303 -0.37 -4.88 -1.15
N GLY A 304 -0.68 -4.56 0.11
CA GLY A 304 0.00 -5.17 1.25
C GLY A 304 -0.13 -6.69 1.32
N ALA A 305 -1.26 -7.26 0.86
CA ALA A 305 -1.43 -8.72 0.80
C ALA A 305 -0.48 -9.38 -0.21
N LEU A 306 -0.26 -8.74 -1.36
CA LEU A 306 0.72 -9.22 -2.35
C LEU A 306 2.13 -9.11 -1.79
N ALA A 307 2.50 -7.96 -1.20
CA ALA A 307 3.79 -7.75 -0.56
C ALA A 307 4.06 -8.78 0.57
N HIS A 308 3.03 -9.17 1.31
CA HIS A 308 3.15 -10.22 2.33
C HIS A 308 3.44 -11.59 1.70
N ASN A 309 2.72 -11.97 0.65
CA ASN A 309 2.90 -13.27 -0.03
C ASN A 309 4.26 -13.32 -0.76
N GLU A 310 4.68 -12.24 -1.40
CA GLU A 310 6.03 -12.08 -1.98
C GLU A 310 7.12 -12.28 -0.91
N ALA A 311 6.94 -11.67 0.27
CA ALA A 311 7.86 -11.78 1.40
C ALA A 311 7.96 -13.22 1.92
N GLU A 312 6.84 -13.95 2.01
CA GLU A 312 6.82 -15.35 2.39
C GLU A 312 7.64 -16.21 1.43
N VAL A 313 7.43 -16.05 0.12
CA VAL A 313 8.18 -16.77 -0.92
C VAL A 313 9.67 -16.44 -0.84
N LEU A 314 10.01 -15.16 -0.79
CA LEU A 314 11.38 -14.70 -0.75
C LEU A 314 12.12 -15.19 0.52
N ALA A 315 11.44 -15.21 1.69
CA ALA A 315 12.03 -15.72 2.92
C ALA A 315 12.46 -17.18 2.80
N TYR A 316 11.64 -18.05 2.19
CA TYR A 316 12.00 -19.44 1.96
C TYR A 316 13.16 -19.59 0.98
N ASN A 317 13.21 -18.77 -0.07
CA ASN A 317 14.26 -18.83 -1.07
C ASN A 317 15.61 -18.36 -0.50
N ILE A 318 15.65 -17.23 0.20
CA ILE A 318 16.86 -16.75 0.89
C ILE A 318 17.32 -17.77 1.96
N ALA A 319 16.38 -18.30 2.76
CA ALA A 319 16.74 -19.30 3.76
C ALA A 319 17.34 -20.58 3.13
N ARG A 320 16.83 -21.02 1.98
CA ARG A 320 17.37 -22.12 1.21
C ARG A 320 18.77 -21.82 0.69
N GLU A 321 18.98 -20.63 0.13
CA GLU A 321 20.30 -20.19 -0.37
C GLU A 321 21.35 -20.19 0.75
N ILE A 322 20.98 -19.73 1.95
CA ILE A 322 21.88 -19.66 3.11
C ILE A 322 22.14 -21.05 3.72
N THR A 323 21.13 -21.89 3.82
CA THR A 323 21.23 -23.16 4.58
C THR A 323 21.44 -24.39 3.68
N GLY A 324 21.24 -24.27 2.38
CA GLY A 324 21.23 -25.39 1.44
C GLY A 324 20.02 -26.35 1.65
N ARG A 325 19.01 -26.00 2.47
CA ARG A 325 17.89 -26.86 2.84
C ARG A 325 16.55 -26.28 2.39
N GLY A 326 15.57 -27.18 2.14
CA GLY A 326 14.23 -26.79 1.75
C GLY A 326 14.04 -26.71 0.23
N ALA A 327 12.78 -26.57 -0.21
CA ALA A 327 12.42 -26.40 -1.62
C ALA A 327 12.37 -24.92 -2.00
N SER A 328 12.72 -24.63 -3.26
CA SER A 328 12.45 -23.32 -3.85
C SER A 328 10.95 -23.07 -3.93
N ARG A 329 10.53 -21.84 -3.70
CA ARG A 329 9.14 -21.40 -3.82
C ARG A 329 9.00 -20.37 -4.92
N ARG A 330 7.80 -20.28 -5.47
CA ARG A 330 7.43 -19.29 -6.49
C ARG A 330 6.18 -18.54 -6.06
N PHE A 331 6.18 -17.24 -6.26
CA PHE A 331 4.99 -16.45 -6.08
C PHE A 331 4.04 -16.69 -7.26
N ALA A 332 2.82 -17.07 -6.95
CA ALA A 332 1.83 -17.45 -7.95
C ALA A 332 0.80 -16.35 -8.26
N GLY A 333 1.02 -15.12 -7.79
CA GLY A 333 0.12 -13.99 -8.04
C GLY A 333 -1.15 -13.99 -7.18
N GLU A 334 -1.20 -14.77 -6.09
CA GLU A 334 -2.36 -14.83 -5.21
C GLU A 334 -2.43 -13.59 -4.30
N GLY A 335 -3.65 -13.03 -4.19
CA GLY A 335 -3.93 -11.88 -3.33
C GLY A 335 -5.35 -11.88 -2.81
N ALA A 336 -5.54 -11.18 -1.69
CA ALA A 336 -6.86 -10.98 -1.09
C ALA A 336 -6.93 -9.62 -0.40
N CYS A 337 -8.12 -9.00 -0.40
CA CYS A 337 -8.34 -7.72 0.25
C CYS A 337 -9.77 -7.64 0.77
N PHE A 338 -9.93 -7.09 1.98
CA PHE A 338 -11.23 -6.66 2.48
C PHE A 338 -11.58 -5.31 1.85
N ILE A 339 -12.87 -5.06 1.62
CA ILE A 339 -13.40 -3.81 1.08
C ILE A 339 -14.50 -3.31 2.02
N GLU A 340 -14.17 -2.36 2.88
CA GLU A 340 -15.13 -1.74 3.81
C GLU A 340 -16.19 -0.94 3.05
N THR A 341 -17.43 -1.19 3.37
CA THR A 341 -18.55 -0.51 2.70
C THR A 341 -19.35 0.41 3.64
N GLY A 342 -18.88 0.60 4.89
CA GLY A 342 -19.66 1.22 5.96
C GLY A 342 -20.72 0.26 6.54
N ASP A 343 -21.55 0.74 7.46
CA ASP A 343 -22.61 -0.03 8.10
C ASP A 343 -22.14 -1.30 8.83
N GLY A 344 -20.87 -1.32 9.29
CA GLY A 344 -20.26 -2.51 9.88
C GLY A 344 -20.19 -3.69 8.91
N ARG A 345 -20.02 -3.44 7.62
CA ARG A 345 -19.95 -4.45 6.57
C ARG A 345 -18.70 -4.28 5.71
N ALA A 346 -18.14 -5.40 5.29
CA ALA A 346 -17.05 -5.45 4.32
C ALA A 346 -17.31 -6.52 3.26
N GLY A 347 -16.93 -6.23 2.03
CA GLY A 347 -16.73 -7.22 0.98
C GLY A 347 -15.36 -7.89 1.11
N PHE A 348 -15.11 -8.94 0.34
CA PHE A 348 -13.82 -9.63 0.30
C PHE A 348 -13.49 -10.04 -1.13
N GLY A 349 -12.46 -9.41 -1.70
CA GLY A 349 -11.90 -9.77 -2.99
C GLY A 349 -10.73 -10.73 -2.80
N SER A 350 -10.70 -11.84 -3.54
CA SER A 350 -9.57 -12.76 -3.54
C SER A 350 -9.43 -13.48 -4.88
N GLY A 351 -8.22 -13.85 -5.21
CA GLY A 351 -7.96 -14.61 -6.43
C GLY A 351 -6.50 -14.56 -6.85
N ASN A 352 -6.30 -14.94 -8.11
CA ASN A 352 -4.99 -15.04 -8.73
C ASN A 352 -4.84 -13.99 -9.84
N PHE A 353 -3.89 -13.06 -9.65
CA PHE A 353 -3.58 -12.04 -10.65
C PHE A 353 -2.77 -12.58 -11.84
N TYR A 354 -2.07 -13.71 -11.68
CA TYR A 354 -1.33 -14.37 -12.77
C TYR A 354 -2.19 -15.33 -13.59
N GLY A 355 -3.50 -15.40 -13.30
CA GLY A 355 -4.43 -16.24 -14.05
C GLY A 355 -4.46 -15.90 -15.54
N GLU A 356 -4.62 -16.94 -16.36
CA GLU A 356 -4.75 -16.85 -17.82
C GLU A 356 -6.18 -17.23 -18.23
N PRO A 357 -6.78 -16.60 -19.24
CA PRO A 357 -6.26 -15.48 -20.07
C PRO A 357 -6.37 -14.09 -19.41
N ALA A 358 -6.86 -14.00 -18.19
CA ALA A 358 -7.02 -12.78 -17.41
C ALA A 358 -6.95 -13.07 -15.90
N PRO A 359 -6.71 -12.06 -15.05
CA PRO A 359 -6.80 -12.19 -13.60
C PRO A 359 -8.12 -12.81 -13.13
N GLN A 360 -8.03 -13.78 -12.22
CA GLN A 360 -9.20 -14.53 -11.72
C GLN A 360 -9.54 -14.06 -10.32
N ILE A 361 -10.22 -12.92 -10.22
CA ILE A 361 -10.60 -12.31 -8.96
C ILE A 361 -12.10 -12.50 -8.72
N ARG A 362 -12.44 -12.94 -7.50
CA ARG A 362 -13.83 -13.10 -7.05
C ARG A 362 -14.10 -12.11 -5.93
N LEU A 363 -15.23 -11.42 -6.02
CA LEU A 363 -15.71 -10.52 -4.98
C LEU A 363 -16.88 -11.16 -4.24
N ARG A 364 -16.73 -11.32 -2.91
CA ARG A 364 -17.82 -11.72 -2.02
C ARG A 364 -18.60 -10.48 -1.58
N SER A 365 -19.91 -10.60 -1.58
CA SER A 365 -20.83 -9.52 -1.15
C SER A 365 -20.57 -9.06 0.28
N PRO A 366 -20.77 -7.77 0.57
CA PRO A 366 -20.54 -7.21 1.89
C PRO A 366 -21.38 -7.88 2.99
N SER A 367 -20.69 -8.25 4.08
CA SER A 367 -21.33 -8.84 5.27
C SER A 367 -20.69 -8.35 6.56
N VAL A 368 -21.43 -8.46 7.66
CA VAL A 368 -20.94 -8.15 9.01
C VAL A 368 -19.80 -9.12 9.40
N LEU A 369 -19.90 -10.38 9.00
CA LEU A 369 -18.87 -11.38 9.29
C LEU A 369 -17.52 -11.02 8.65
N LEU A 370 -17.51 -10.50 7.42
CA LEU A 370 -16.29 -10.07 6.75
C LEU A 370 -15.70 -8.79 7.38
N HIS A 371 -16.53 -7.88 7.87
CA HIS A 371 -16.07 -6.74 8.66
C HIS A 371 -15.34 -7.19 9.94
N TRP A 372 -15.94 -8.11 10.71
CA TRP A 372 -15.29 -8.69 11.87
C TRP A 372 -14.02 -9.48 11.49
N GLY A 373 -14.02 -10.13 10.33
CA GLY A 373 -12.85 -10.77 9.76
C GLY A 373 -11.69 -9.81 9.53
N LYS A 374 -11.96 -8.61 8.98
CA LYS A 374 -10.94 -7.54 8.81
C LYS A 374 -10.39 -7.05 10.15
N ILE A 375 -11.28 -6.85 11.15
CA ILE A 375 -10.87 -6.45 12.51
C ILE A 375 -9.98 -7.54 13.14
N ALA A 376 -10.39 -8.81 13.04
CA ALA A 376 -9.60 -9.93 13.55
C ALA A 376 -8.24 -10.02 12.86
N TYR A 377 -8.20 -9.82 11.54
CA TYR A 377 -6.94 -9.81 10.77
C TYR A 377 -6.01 -8.67 11.19
N GLU A 378 -6.52 -7.45 11.41
CA GLU A 378 -5.74 -6.33 11.96
C GLU A 378 -5.07 -6.73 13.28
N LYS A 379 -5.86 -7.26 14.23
CA LYS A 379 -5.34 -7.66 15.55
C LYS A 379 -4.34 -8.81 15.46
N TYR A 380 -4.69 -9.83 14.67
CA TYR A 380 -3.81 -10.97 14.43
C TYR A 380 -2.48 -10.53 13.81
N TRP A 381 -2.51 -9.67 12.77
CA TRP A 381 -1.30 -9.21 12.09
C TRP A 381 -0.37 -8.45 13.05
N LEU A 382 -0.92 -7.47 13.79
CA LEU A 382 -0.16 -6.68 14.75
C LEU A 382 0.41 -7.54 15.88
N TRP A 383 -0.34 -8.52 16.40
CA TRP A 383 0.15 -9.46 17.41
C TRP A 383 1.18 -10.45 16.84
N ARG A 384 0.94 -10.95 15.64
CA ARG A 384 1.77 -12.00 15.03
C ARG A 384 3.14 -11.50 14.63
N GLN A 385 3.24 -10.23 14.22
CA GLN A 385 4.47 -9.63 13.72
C GLN A 385 5.29 -8.98 14.86
N PHE A 386 4.68 -8.52 15.89
CA PHE A 386 5.29 -7.88 17.04
C PHE A 386 5.08 -8.69 18.33
#